data_1d4d3964c6f9152d6cc58720ae54c650
#
_entry.id   1d4d3964c6f9152d6cc58720ae54c650
#
_cell.length_a   1.000
_cell.length_b   1.000
_cell.length_c   1.000
_cell.angle_alpha   90.00
_cell.angle_beta   90.00
_cell.angle_gamma   90.00
#
_symmetry.space_group_name_H-M   'P 1'
#
loop_
_entity.id
_entity.type
_entity.pdbx_description
1 polymer ?
#
loop_
_entity_poly.entity_id
_entity_poly.type
_entity_poly.pdbx_seq_one_letter_code
_entity_poly.pdbx_strand_id
1 'polypeptide(L)'
;MKLKTLSLALLALPIASFATEPVFHQPTDVSFSVEAEREVERDLLQVSLFYQAEGNDLSALNKTMAEKMNKAIELAKAQSAVEIKDNSRNTWIRYDNKGKQQGWIARAELTLESKDSQALSTLVHELDGVLAIDRVSASVSREKLNSLEKELTKEALAKVKDKALLIQESLQMKGYHTQSLDVSSANDSANDFRPYAAGAMMAKSLSYSDEKDETYTQSGKEKIKVSVNARIALLKE
;
A
#
# COMPACT_ATOMS: atom_id res chain seq x y z
N MET A 1 38.05 11.20 -103.03
CA MET A 1 37.61 12.13 -101.94
C MET A 1 37.30 11.29 -100.71
N LYS A 2 38.15 11.34 -99.68
CA LYS A 2 38.01 10.54 -98.43
C LYS A 2 37.64 11.51 -97.34
N LEU A 3 36.41 11.39 -96.79
CA LEU A 3 35.90 12.14 -95.64
C LEU A 3 36.45 11.49 -94.39
N LYS A 4 37.18 12.23 -93.58
CA LYS A 4 37.66 11.79 -92.25
C LYS A 4 36.59 12.27 -91.21
N THR A 5 35.97 11.33 -90.63
CA THR A 5 35.05 11.55 -89.46
C THR A 5 35.93 11.70 -88.20
N LEU A 6 35.80 12.85 -87.56
CA LEU A 6 36.42 13.20 -86.28
C LEU A 6 35.47 12.80 -85.15
N SER A 7 35.81 11.75 -84.37
CA SER A 7 35.04 11.32 -83.20
C SER A 7 35.49 12.13 -82.00
N LEU A 8 34.52 12.93 -81.43
CA LEU A 8 34.70 13.69 -80.19
C LEU A 8 34.33 12.79 -79.01
N ALA A 9 35.34 12.35 -78.25
CA ALA A 9 35.12 11.60 -77.00
C ALA A 9 34.79 12.56 -75.86
N LEU A 10 33.58 12.49 -75.39
CA LEU A 10 33.11 13.26 -74.21
C LEU A 10 33.52 12.52 -72.93
N LEU A 11 34.48 13.03 -72.17
CA LEU A 11 34.92 12.52 -70.88
C LEU A 11 33.87 12.93 -69.81
N ALA A 12 33.01 12.02 -69.36
CA ALA A 12 32.13 12.20 -68.22
C ALA A 12 32.93 11.98 -66.92
N LEU A 13 33.19 13.02 -66.15
CA LEU A 13 33.73 12.94 -64.78
C LEU A 13 32.66 12.59 -63.84
N PRO A 14 32.80 11.55 -62.97
CA PRO A 14 31.84 11.25 -61.92
C PRO A 14 31.95 12.31 -60.83
N ILE A 15 30.89 13.08 -60.62
CA ILE A 15 30.72 13.96 -59.45
C ILE A 15 30.45 13.06 -58.25
N ALA A 16 31.50 12.79 -57.45
CA ALA A 16 31.33 12.13 -56.16
C ALA A 16 30.55 13.09 -55.21
N SER A 17 29.25 12.87 -55.08
CA SER A 17 28.43 13.50 -54.05
C SER A 17 28.87 12.95 -52.69
N PHE A 18 29.63 13.73 -51.94
CA PHE A 18 29.84 13.49 -50.54
C PHE A 18 28.49 13.75 -49.83
N ALA A 19 27.67 12.69 -49.69
CA ALA A 19 26.54 12.71 -48.79
C ALA A 19 27.13 12.74 -47.37
N THR A 20 27.15 13.91 -46.76
CA THR A 20 27.35 14.04 -45.31
C THR A 20 26.16 13.38 -44.66
N GLU A 21 26.32 12.13 -44.17
CA GLU A 21 25.34 11.50 -43.33
C GLU A 21 25.10 12.41 -42.11
N PRO A 22 23.84 12.77 -41.78
CA PRO A 22 23.57 13.51 -40.56
C PRO A 22 24.02 12.61 -39.39
N VAL A 23 25.02 13.06 -38.65
CA VAL A 23 25.43 12.41 -37.39
C VAL A 23 24.25 12.58 -36.42
N PHE A 24 23.37 11.60 -36.37
CA PHE A 24 22.37 11.51 -35.34
C PHE A 24 23.10 11.31 -34.01
N HIS A 25 23.33 12.39 -33.30
CA HIS A 25 23.76 12.32 -31.91
C HIS A 25 22.58 11.73 -31.10
N GLN A 26 22.67 10.41 -30.86
CA GLN A 26 21.70 9.81 -29.96
C GLN A 26 21.85 10.47 -28.58
N PRO A 27 20.77 10.98 -28.01
CA PRO A 27 20.83 11.52 -26.67
C PRO A 27 21.34 10.46 -25.70
N THR A 28 22.17 10.85 -24.76
CA THR A 28 22.64 9.92 -23.72
C THR A 28 21.54 9.75 -22.72
N ASP A 29 20.88 8.59 -22.72
CA ASP A 29 19.82 8.27 -21.79
C ASP A 29 20.39 7.81 -20.45
N VAL A 30 19.88 8.36 -19.37
CA VAL A 30 20.22 7.99 -17.99
C VAL A 30 18.96 7.64 -17.24
N SER A 31 18.97 6.48 -16.58
CA SER A 31 17.92 6.05 -15.68
C SER A 31 18.45 6.00 -14.26
N PHE A 32 17.65 6.52 -13.30
CA PHE A 32 17.99 6.49 -11.89
C PHE A 32 16.72 6.46 -11.04
N SER A 33 16.89 6.07 -9.79
CA SER A 33 15.82 6.09 -8.79
C SER A 33 16.20 7.01 -7.63
N VAL A 34 15.19 7.62 -7.03
CA VAL A 34 15.26 8.36 -5.78
C VAL A 34 14.13 7.92 -4.86
N GLU A 35 14.33 8.14 -3.57
CA GLU A 35 13.36 7.79 -2.54
C GLU A 35 13.21 8.94 -1.55
N ALA A 36 11.97 9.15 -1.10
CA ALA A 36 11.65 9.95 0.07
C ALA A 36 10.92 9.07 1.07
N GLU A 37 11.34 9.11 2.33
CA GLU A 37 10.77 8.28 3.39
C GLU A 37 10.58 9.06 4.69
N ARG A 38 9.58 8.64 5.48
CA ARG A 38 9.32 9.21 6.80
C ARG A 38 8.82 8.12 7.74
N GLU A 39 9.36 8.11 8.94
CA GLU A 39 8.86 7.31 10.03
C GLU A 39 7.76 8.07 10.77
N VAL A 40 6.60 7.46 10.94
CA VAL A 40 5.42 8.06 11.58
C VAL A 40 4.78 7.10 12.56
N GLU A 41 4.17 7.64 13.58
CA GLU A 41 3.38 6.85 14.53
C GLU A 41 2.09 6.38 13.88
N ARG A 42 1.72 5.12 14.16
CA ARG A 42 0.43 4.56 13.81
C ARG A 42 -0.63 5.23 14.68
N ASP A 43 -1.68 5.73 14.08
CA ASP A 43 -2.71 6.53 14.73
C ASP A 43 -4.12 5.93 14.62
N LEU A 44 -4.24 4.74 14.01
CA LEU A 44 -5.49 4.01 13.87
C LEU A 44 -5.36 2.62 14.49
N LEU A 45 -6.17 2.35 15.50
CA LEU A 45 -6.29 1.03 16.11
C LEU A 45 -7.49 0.29 15.53
N GLN A 46 -7.31 -1.01 15.29
CA GLN A 46 -8.34 -1.91 14.82
C GLN A 46 -8.40 -3.14 15.72
N VAL A 47 -9.61 -3.50 16.14
CA VAL A 47 -9.87 -4.71 16.90
C VAL A 47 -10.90 -5.54 16.17
N SER A 48 -10.58 -6.78 15.85
CA SER A 48 -11.51 -7.77 15.34
C SER A 48 -11.95 -8.66 16.49
N LEU A 49 -13.26 -8.76 16.65
CA LEU A 49 -13.94 -9.53 17.68
C LEU A 49 -14.80 -10.60 17.01
N PHE A 50 -15.02 -11.71 17.67
CA PHE A 50 -15.88 -12.77 17.14
C PHE A 50 -16.74 -13.42 18.22
N TYR A 51 -17.86 -14.00 17.75
CA TYR A 51 -18.64 -14.99 18.48
C TYR A 51 -18.72 -16.27 17.65
N GLN A 52 -18.47 -17.40 18.26
CA GLN A 52 -18.62 -18.70 17.62
C GLN A 52 -19.36 -19.67 18.52
N ALA A 53 -20.29 -20.40 17.96
CA ALA A 53 -21.02 -21.45 18.66
C ALA A 53 -21.30 -22.64 17.75
N GLU A 54 -21.48 -23.80 18.37
CA GLU A 54 -21.82 -25.05 17.70
C GLU A 54 -23.14 -25.63 18.26
N GLY A 55 -23.89 -26.32 17.41
CA GLY A 55 -25.11 -26.95 17.83
C GLY A 55 -25.82 -27.70 16.70
N ASN A 56 -26.87 -28.42 17.07
CA ASN A 56 -27.65 -29.22 16.13
C ASN A 56 -28.84 -28.45 15.56
N ASP A 57 -29.28 -27.38 16.25
CA ASP A 57 -30.37 -26.51 15.82
C ASP A 57 -29.81 -25.20 15.26
N LEU A 58 -29.85 -25.08 13.92
CA LEU A 58 -29.38 -23.89 13.20
C LEU A 58 -30.19 -22.62 13.57
N SER A 59 -31.49 -22.76 13.82
CA SER A 59 -32.33 -21.62 14.15
C SER A 59 -31.98 -21.04 15.53
N ALA A 60 -31.78 -21.90 16.51
CA ALA A 60 -31.32 -21.50 17.83
C ALA A 60 -29.93 -20.86 17.82
N LEU A 61 -29.00 -21.43 17.05
CA LEU A 61 -27.65 -20.84 16.86
C LEU A 61 -27.72 -19.45 16.27
N ASN A 62 -28.46 -19.28 15.16
CA ASN A 62 -28.60 -18.01 14.49
C ASN A 62 -29.27 -16.94 15.38
N LYS A 63 -30.24 -17.33 16.20
CA LYS A 63 -30.91 -16.44 17.15
C LYS A 63 -29.92 -15.93 18.20
N THR A 64 -29.18 -16.85 18.87
CA THR A 64 -28.20 -16.46 19.89
C THR A 64 -27.09 -15.60 19.30
N MET A 65 -26.58 -15.96 18.12
CA MET A 65 -25.58 -15.16 17.42
C MET A 65 -26.08 -13.75 17.11
N ALA A 66 -27.33 -13.62 16.64
CA ALA A 66 -27.95 -12.32 16.35
C ALA A 66 -28.10 -11.47 17.62
N GLU A 67 -28.52 -12.06 18.74
CA GLU A 67 -28.65 -11.38 20.04
C GLU A 67 -27.30 -10.83 20.52
N LYS A 68 -26.23 -11.65 20.45
CA LYS A 68 -24.87 -11.25 20.83
C LYS A 68 -24.34 -10.12 19.94
N MET A 69 -24.48 -10.26 18.61
CA MET A 69 -24.02 -9.26 17.65
C MET A 69 -24.80 -7.94 17.77
N ASN A 70 -26.12 -8.00 17.94
CA ASN A 70 -26.93 -6.79 18.10
C ASN A 70 -26.52 -6.02 19.35
N LYS A 71 -26.32 -6.72 20.49
CA LYS A 71 -25.79 -6.10 21.71
C LYS A 71 -24.45 -5.42 21.49
N ALA A 72 -23.51 -6.10 20.80
CA ALA A 72 -22.20 -5.55 20.52
C ALA A 72 -22.26 -4.31 19.61
N ILE A 73 -23.12 -4.35 18.58
CA ILE A 73 -23.33 -3.22 17.67
C ILE A 73 -23.98 -2.03 18.40
N GLU A 74 -24.92 -2.25 19.30
CA GLU A 74 -25.52 -1.20 20.11
C GLU A 74 -24.50 -0.51 21.01
N LEU A 75 -23.66 -1.27 21.72
CA LEU A 75 -22.57 -0.72 22.52
C LEU A 75 -21.55 0.06 21.67
N ALA A 76 -21.18 -0.49 20.52
CA ALA A 76 -20.25 0.20 19.61
C ALA A 76 -20.83 1.52 19.08
N LYS A 77 -22.12 1.55 18.72
CA LYS A 77 -22.80 2.78 18.25
C LYS A 77 -22.95 3.85 19.34
N ALA A 78 -22.94 3.47 20.60
CA ALA A 78 -22.96 4.40 21.72
C ALA A 78 -21.63 5.14 21.91
N GLN A 79 -20.53 4.61 21.38
CA GLN A 79 -19.19 5.17 21.44
C GLN A 79 -18.88 5.96 20.16
N SER A 80 -19.08 7.27 20.16
CA SER A 80 -18.91 8.13 18.97
C SER A 80 -17.49 8.17 18.41
N ALA A 81 -16.49 7.84 19.24
CA ALA A 81 -15.09 7.78 18.85
C ALA A 81 -14.69 6.43 18.17
N VAL A 82 -15.60 5.44 18.13
CA VAL A 82 -15.34 4.11 17.57
C VAL A 82 -16.22 3.90 16.34
N GLU A 83 -15.61 3.46 15.26
CA GLU A 83 -16.29 3.12 14.00
C GLU A 83 -16.40 1.61 13.84
N ILE A 84 -17.58 1.15 13.40
CA ILE A 84 -17.76 -0.23 12.96
C ILE A 84 -17.29 -0.33 11.51
N LYS A 85 -16.17 -1.02 11.29
CA LYS A 85 -15.57 -1.18 9.96
C LYS A 85 -16.20 -2.30 9.18
N ASP A 86 -16.43 -3.42 9.84
CA ASP A 86 -17.00 -4.62 9.21
C ASP A 86 -17.84 -5.41 10.20
N ASN A 87 -18.83 -6.14 9.65
CA ASN A 87 -19.72 -7.02 10.38
C ASN A 87 -20.11 -8.17 9.45
N SER A 88 -19.60 -9.36 9.73
CA SER A 88 -19.83 -10.54 8.92
C SER A 88 -20.39 -11.71 9.72
N ARG A 89 -21.08 -12.63 9.04
CA ARG A 89 -21.64 -13.85 9.62
C ARG A 89 -21.47 -14.99 8.66
N ASN A 90 -20.97 -16.11 9.18
CA ASN A 90 -20.78 -17.35 8.44
C ASN A 90 -21.36 -18.52 9.21
N THR A 91 -21.91 -19.47 8.47
CA THR A 91 -22.41 -20.72 9.05
C THR A 91 -22.03 -21.87 8.13
N TRP A 92 -21.50 -22.94 8.70
CA TRP A 92 -21.11 -24.14 7.97
C TRP A 92 -21.52 -25.40 8.71
N ILE A 93 -21.59 -26.49 7.97
CA ILE A 93 -21.95 -27.81 8.49
C ILE A 93 -20.75 -28.38 9.24
N ARG A 94 -21.00 -28.92 10.44
CA ARG A 94 -20.03 -29.72 11.17
C ARG A 94 -20.23 -31.20 10.81
N TYR A 95 -19.15 -31.89 10.52
CA TYR A 95 -19.15 -33.31 10.22
C TYR A 95 -18.44 -34.09 11.33
N ASP A 96 -18.87 -35.35 11.57
CA ASP A 96 -18.17 -36.28 12.44
C ASP A 96 -16.96 -36.90 11.74
N ASN A 97 -16.19 -37.74 12.48
CA ASN A 97 -15.00 -38.41 11.95
C ASN A 97 -15.31 -39.44 10.82
N LYS A 98 -16.58 -39.75 10.60
CA LYS A 98 -17.07 -40.64 9.52
C LYS A 98 -17.66 -39.89 8.35
N GLY A 99 -17.56 -38.52 8.35
CA GLY A 99 -18.08 -37.69 7.28
C GLY A 99 -19.61 -37.49 7.31
N LYS A 100 -20.28 -37.88 8.42
CA LYS A 100 -21.72 -37.66 8.59
C LYS A 100 -21.95 -36.28 9.22
N GLN A 101 -22.94 -35.54 8.74
CA GLN A 101 -23.35 -34.27 9.31
C GLN A 101 -23.73 -34.46 10.79
N GLN A 102 -23.12 -33.65 11.67
CA GLN A 102 -23.27 -33.65 13.11
C GLN A 102 -23.63 -32.26 13.67
N GLY A 103 -24.36 -31.47 12.92
CA GLY A 103 -24.78 -30.13 13.33
C GLY A 103 -24.13 -29.03 12.52
N TRP A 104 -24.05 -27.86 13.14
CA TRP A 104 -23.65 -26.60 12.54
C TRP A 104 -22.66 -25.87 13.41
N ILE A 105 -21.79 -25.10 12.77
CA ILE A 105 -20.93 -24.10 13.42
C ILE A 105 -21.39 -22.73 12.87
N ALA A 106 -21.67 -21.80 13.75
CA ALA A 106 -22.00 -20.42 13.39
C ALA A 106 -20.92 -19.49 13.98
N ARG A 107 -20.37 -18.60 13.14
CA ARG A 107 -19.38 -17.59 13.54
C ARG A 107 -19.81 -16.23 13.02
N ALA A 108 -19.76 -15.21 13.88
CA ALA A 108 -19.93 -13.83 13.51
C ALA A 108 -18.69 -13.04 13.91
N GLU A 109 -18.34 -12.05 13.13
CA GLU A 109 -17.18 -11.19 13.34
C GLU A 109 -17.62 -9.72 13.33
N LEU A 110 -16.98 -8.92 14.19
CA LEU A 110 -17.18 -7.48 14.27
C LEU A 110 -15.79 -6.82 14.30
N THR A 111 -15.53 -5.94 13.36
CA THR A 111 -14.28 -5.18 13.30
C THR A 111 -14.56 -3.73 13.65
N LEU A 112 -13.85 -3.24 14.66
CA LEU A 112 -13.95 -1.90 15.22
C LEU A 112 -12.65 -1.14 14.93
N GLU A 113 -12.77 0.14 14.58
CA GLU A 113 -11.63 1.05 14.38
C GLU A 113 -11.78 2.30 15.24
N SER A 114 -10.67 2.84 15.74
CA SER A 114 -10.63 4.12 16.43
C SER A 114 -9.23 4.76 16.38
N LYS A 115 -9.21 6.10 16.35
CA LYS A 115 -8.00 6.89 16.65
C LYS A 115 -7.86 7.16 18.15
N ASP A 116 -8.92 6.95 18.91
CA ASP A 116 -8.94 7.04 20.36
C ASP A 116 -8.77 5.64 20.98
N SER A 117 -7.55 5.35 21.41
CA SER A 117 -7.20 4.06 22.01
C SER A 117 -7.96 3.79 23.31
N GLN A 118 -8.23 4.84 24.11
CA GLN A 118 -8.93 4.73 25.38
C GLN A 118 -10.40 4.35 25.16
N ALA A 119 -11.08 5.04 24.23
CA ALA A 119 -12.47 4.75 23.90
C ALA A 119 -12.62 3.31 23.35
N LEU A 120 -11.70 2.87 22.49
CA LEU A 120 -11.71 1.52 21.94
C LEU A 120 -11.46 0.47 23.04
N SER A 121 -10.50 0.69 23.94
CA SER A 121 -10.21 -0.20 25.06
C SER A 121 -11.41 -0.33 26.00
N THR A 122 -12.06 0.77 26.34
CA THR A 122 -13.26 0.77 27.17
C THR A 122 -14.38 -0.06 26.54
N LEU A 123 -14.65 0.14 25.24
CA LEU A 123 -15.66 -0.64 24.52
C LEU A 123 -15.32 -2.13 24.47
N VAL A 124 -14.05 -2.49 24.22
CA VAL A 124 -13.61 -3.89 24.22
C VAL A 124 -13.86 -4.56 25.59
N HIS A 125 -13.60 -3.83 26.68
CA HIS A 125 -13.94 -4.31 28.01
C HIS A 125 -15.45 -4.52 28.23
N GLU A 126 -16.30 -3.61 27.73
CA GLU A 126 -17.76 -3.75 27.81
C GLU A 126 -18.29 -4.94 26.98
N LEU A 127 -17.53 -5.35 25.97
CA LEU A 127 -17.83 -6.50 25.12
C LEU A 127 -17.31 -7.83 25.66
N ASP A 128 -16.58 -7.81 26.77
CA ASP A 128 -16.12 -9.05 27.42
C ASP A 128 -17.32 -9.94 27.80
N GLY A 129 -17.17 -11.26 27.56
CA GLY A 129 -18.25 -12.24 27.72
C GLY A 129 -19.39 -12.15 26.68
N VAL A 130 -19.40 -11.14 25.80
CA VAL A 130 -20.29 -11.03 24.63
C VAL A 130 -19.58 -11.57 23.39
N LEU A 131 -18.42 -11.01 23.08
CA LEU A 131 -17.54 -11.41 21.96
C LEU A 131 -16.14 -11.69 22.49
N ALA A 132 -15.39 -12.52 21.78
CA ALA A 132 -13.98 -12.77 22.05
C ALA A 132 -13.10 -11.97 21.09
N ILE A 133 -11.90 -11.58 21.53
CA ILE A 133 -10.92 -10.89 20.68
C ILE A 133 -10.28 -11.92 19.75
N ASP A 134 -10.31 -11.65 18.44
CA ASP A 134 -9.60 -12.41 17.43
C ASP A 134 -8.24 -11.77 17.13
N ARG A 135 -8.22 -10.46 16.91
CA ARG A 135 -7.02 -9.73 16.52
C ARG A 135 -7.06 -8.27 16.98
N VAL A 136 -5.88 -7.76 17.33
CA VAL A 136 -5.64 -6.34 17.53
C VAL A 136 -4.52 -5.90 16.60
N SER A 137 -4.69 -4.80 15.90
CA SER A 137 -3.68 -4.22 15.01
C SER A 137 -3.69 -2.71 15.08
N ALA A 138 -2.55 -2.11 14.73
CA ALA A 138 -2.41 -0.67 14.59
C ALA A 138 -1.86 -0.35 13.21
N SER A 139 -2.32 0.74 12.62
CA SER A 139 -1.90 1.22 11.30
C SER A 139 -1.86 2.74 11.25
N VAL A 140 -1.33 3.29 10.17
CA VAL A 140 -1.43 4.72 9.88
C VAL A 140 -2.78 4.98 9.21
N SER A 141 -3.52 5.99 9.69
CA SER A 141 -4.82 6.32 9.11
C SER A 141 -4.71 6.79 7.65
N ARG A 142 -5.76 6.54 6.87
CA ARG A 142 -5.79 6.90 5.44
C ARG A 142 -5.59 8.40 5.21
N GLU A 143 -6.15 9.26 6.07
CA GLU A 143 -5.97 10.71 5.98
C GLU A 143 -4.51 11.10 6.15
N LYS A 144 -3.83 10.50 7.14
CA LYS A 144 -2.41 10.72 7.42
C LYS A 144 -1.54 10.18 6.29
N LEU A 145 -1.84 8.98 5.77
CA LEU A 145 -1.16 8.40 4.60
C LEU A 145 -1.29 9.31 3.38
N ASN A 146 -2.50 9.79 3.04
CA ASN A 146 -2.72 10.67 1.89
C ASN A 146 -1.98 12.02 2.02
N SER A 147 -1.88 12.57 3.24
CA SER A 147 -1.12 13.79 3.49
C SER A 147 0.37 13.57 3.30
N LEU A 148 0.90 12.49 3.89
CA LEU A 148 2.31 12.12 3.79
C LEU A 148 2.73 11.79 2.35
N GLU A 149 1.88 11.08 1.61
CA GLU A 149 2.14 10.78 0.20
C GLU A 149 2.36 12.03 -0.63
N LYS A 150 1.49 13.05 -0.46
CA LYS A 150 1.65 14.34 -1.15
C LYS A 150 2.97 15.04 -0.80
N GLU A 151 3.35 15.02 0.47
CA GLU A 151 4.60 15.61 0.94
C GLU A 151 5.82 14.85 0.41
N LEU A 152 5.83 13.53 0.56
CA LEU A 152 6.92 12.67 0.12
C LEU A 152 7.07 12.66 -1.40
N THR A 153 5.96 12.74 -2.15
CA THR A 153 6.01 12.87 -3.61
C THR A 153 6.69 14.17 -4.02
N LYS A 154 6.36 15.30 -3.40
CA LYS A 154 7.04 16.58 -3.67
C LYS A 154 8.54 16.50 -3.34
N GLU A 155 8.89 15.89 -2.21
CA GLU A 155 10.28 15.70 -1.80
C GLU A 155 11.03 14.80 -2.79
N ALA A 156 10.44 13.68 -3.19
CA ALA A 156 11.05 12.76 -4.16
C ALA A 156 11.25 13.43 -5.53
N LEU A 157 10.27 14.20 -6.02
CA LEU A 157 10.40 14.95 -7.28
C LEU A 157 11.48 16.05 -7.20
N ALA A 158 11.65 16.70 -6.05
CA ALA A 158 12.77 17.62 -5.83
C ALA A 158 14.12 16.89 -5.93
N LYS A 159 14.24 15.72 -5.26
CA LYS A 159 15.44 14.86 -5.36
C LYS A 159 15.71 14.37 -6.79
N VAL A 160 14.67 14.11 -7.60
CA VAL A 160 14.84 13.79 -9.05
C VAL A 160 15.50 14.95 -9.77
N LYS A 161 14.98 16.17 -9.58
CA LYS A 161 15.52 17.38 -10.19
C LYS A 161 16.98 17.61 -9.80
N ASP A 162 17.29 17.55 -8.50
CA ASP A 162 18.64 17.76 -7.99
C ASP A 162 19.62 16.71 -8.52
N LYS A 163 19.20 15.43 -8.58
CA LYS A 163 20.03 14.35 -9.12
C LYS A 163 20.22 14.48 -10.64
N ALA A 164 19.21 14.91 -11.38
CA ALA A 164 19.32 15.15 -12.81
C ALA A 164 20.31 16.30 -13.11
N LEU A 165 20.25 17.40 -12.35
CA LEU A 165 21.20 18.51 -12.44
C LEU A 165 22.61 18.06 -12.12
N LEU A 166 22.80 17.31 -11.03
CA LEU A 166 24.09 16.77 -10.64
C LEU A 166 24.71 15.90 -11.76
N ILE A 167 23.90 15.02 -12.37
CA ILE A 167 24.35 14.17 -13.49
C ILE A 167 24.73 15.02 -14.70
N GLN A 168 23.88 16.00 -15.07
CA GLN A 168 24.13 16.93 -16.16
C GLN A 168 25.47 17.67 -15.99
N GLU A 169 25.70 18.25 -14.81
CA GLU A 169 26.92 18.98 -14.49
C GLU A 169 28.16 18.06 -14.47
N SER A 170 28.05 16.89 -13.83
CA SER A 170 29.17 15.93 -13.74
C SER A 170 29.62 15.40 -15.10
N LEU A 171 28.70 15.30 -16.06
CA LEU A 171 28.97 14.86 -17.42
C LEU A 171 29.22 16.03 -18.41
N GLN A 172 29.25 17.28 -17.90
CA GLN A 172 29.46 18.50 -18.68
C GLN A 172 28.48 18.64 -19.86
N MET A 173 27.21 18.26 -19.61
CA MET A 173 26.15 18.35 -20.61
C MET A 173 25.45 19.72 -20.53
N LYS A 174 24.96 20.24 -21.66
CA LYS A 174 24.28 21.54 -21.73
C LYS A 174 22.89 21.57 -21.10
N GLY A 175 22.25 20.44 -21.02
CA GLY A 175 20.91 20.32 -20.43
C GLY A 175 20.43 18.89 -20.35
N TYR A 176 19.21 18.74 -19.88
CA TYR A 176 18.48 17.47 -19.91
C TYR A 176 16.99 17.71 -20.15
N HIS A 177 16.29 16.71 -20.65
CA HIS A 177 14.84 16.65 -20.57
C HIS A 177 14.40 15.33 -19.96
N THR A 178 13.30 15.35 -19.22
CA THR A 178 12.71 14.16 -18.62
C THR A 178 11.91 13.42 -19.68
N GLN A 179 12.24 12.14 -19.91
CA GLN A 179 11.53 11.26 -20.83
C GLN A 179 10.38 10.53 -20.14
N SER A 180 10.62 10.01 -18.92
CA SER A 180 9.61 9.34 -18.13
C SER A 180 9.85 9.51 -16.63
N LEU A 181 8.75 9.55 -15.89
CA LEU A 181 8.71 9.46 -14.44
C LEU A 181 7.70 8.38 -14.07
N ASP A 182 8.12 7.46 -13.22
CA ASP A 182 7.26 6.45 -12.62
C ASP A 182 7.31 6.64 -11.11
N VAL A 183 6.16 7.01 -10.54
CA VAL A 183 6.01 7.30 -9.11
C VAL A 183 5.23 6.16 -8.48
N SER A 184 5.85 5.48 -7.53
CA SER A 184 5.19 4.44 -6.71
C SER A 184 5.12 4.86 -5.26
N SER A 185 3.96 4.70 -4.65
CA SER A 185 3.69 5.09 -3.28
C SER A 185 3.27 3.90 -2.40
N ALA A 186 3.26 4.10 -1.08
CA ALA A 186 2.76 3.11 -0.13
C ALA A 186 1.26 2.79 -0.35
N ASN A 187 0.49 3.74 -0.89
CA ASN A 187 -0.94 3.55 -1.18
C ASN A 187 -1.17 2.57 -2.35
N ASP A 188 -0.24 2.46 -3.29
CA ASP A 188 -0.33 1.52 -4.42
C ASP A 188 -0.23 0.06 -3.94
N SER A 189 0.42 -0.14 -2.79
CA SER A 189 0.59 -1.46 -2.15
C SER A 189 -0.52 -1.78 -1.14
N ALA A 190 -1.50 -0.90 -0.92
CA ALA A 190 -2.54 -1.05 0.10
C ALA A 190 -3.46 -2.28 -0.11
N ASN A 191 -3.42 -2.91 -1.29
CA ASN A 191 -4.06 -4.21 -1.54
C ASN A 191 -3.24 -5.41 -1.03
N ASP A 192 -2.00 -5.20 -0.60
CA ASP A 192 -1.09 -6.26 -0.13
C ASP A 192 -0.78 -6.10 1.38
N PHE A 193 -1.77 -5.67 2.15
CA PHE A 193 -1.64 -5.48 3.60
C PHE A 193 -1.34 -6.83 4.27
N ARG A 194 -0.06 -7.16 4.41
CA ARG A 194 0.39 -8.21 5.32
C ARG A 194 0.53 -7.58 6.71
N PRO A 195 -0.39 -7.85 7.65
CA PRO A 195 -0.22 -7.39 9.02
C PRO A 195 1.07 -7.99 9.57
N TYR A 196 2.02 -7.15 9.87
CA TYR A 196 3.24 -7.58 10.56
C TYR A 196 2.84 -8.16 11.91
N ALA A 197 3.41 -9.31 12.27
CA ALA A 197 3.03 -10.16 13.41
C ALA A 197 3.26 -9.54 14.82
N ALA A 198 3.14 -8.21 14.96
CA ALA A 198 3.13 -7.54 16.27
C ALA A 198 1.86 -7.85 17.09
N GLY A 199 0.80 -8.37 16.45
CA GLY A 199 -0.47 -8.68 17.11
C GLY A 199 -0.43 -9.79 18.15
N ALA A 200 0.53 -10.72 18.06
CA ALA A 200 0.61 -11.83 19.03
C ALA A 200 1.10 -11.41 20.43
N MET A 201 1.89 -10.34 20.53
CA MET A 201 2.30 -9.79 21.83
C MET A 201 1.22 -8.91 22.46
N MET A 202 0.44 -8.17 21.65
CA MET A 202 -0.66 -7.35 22.13
C MET A 202 -1.85 -8.20 22.63
N ALA A 203 -2.23 -9.24 21.90
CA ALA A 203 -3.35 -10.11 22.29
C ALA A 203 -3.09 -10.81 23.66
N LYS A 204 -1.84 -11.10 23.98
CA LYS A 204 -1.46 -11.72 25.25
C LYS A 204 -1.50 -10.75 26.44
N SER A 205 -1.36 -9.46 26.20
CA SER A 205 -1.47 -8.42 27.23
C SER A 205 -2.93 -8.06 27.54
N LEU A 206 -3.84 -8.20 26.55
CA LEU A 206 -5.28 -7.95 26.73
C LEU A 206 -5.98 -9.01 27.61
N SER A 207 -5.41 -10.22 27.71
CA SER A 207 -6.03 -11.32 28.46
C SER A 207 -5.56 -11.47 29.92
N TYR A 208 -4.63 -10.63 30.39
CA TYR A 208 -4.00 -10.81 31.70
C TYR A 208 -3.57 -9.50 32.36
N SER A 209 -4.52 -8.70 32.88
CA SER A 209 -4.18 -7.77 33.96
C SER A 209 -5.43 -7.18 34.63
N ASP A 210 -5.56 -7.52 35.89
CA ASP A 210 -6.42 -6.88 36.90
C ASP A 210 -5.67 -5.69 37.56
N GLU A 211 -4.65 -5.14 36.89
CA GLU A 211 -3.89 -3.98 37.32
C GLU A 211 -3.81 -2.94 36.19
N LYS A 212 -4.06 -1.67 36.58
CA LYS A 212 -3.93 -0.48 35.75
C LYS A 212 -2.57 -0.40 35.06
N ASP A 213 -2.40 -1.06 33.95
CA ASP A 213 -1.18 -1.00 33.18
C ASP A 213 -1.40 -0.15 31.92
N GLU A 214 -0.76 1.02 31.89
CA GLU A 214 -0.76 1.98 30.79
C GLU A 214 -0.09 1.45 29.50
N THR A 215 0.14 0.15 29.43
CA THR A 215 0.94 -0.53 28.39
C THR A 215 0.27 -0.61 27.02
N TYR A 216 -1.00 -0.17 26.91
CA TYR A 216 -1.78 -0.28 25.66
C TYR A 216 -1.53 0.81 24.62
N THR A 217 -0.70 1.81 24.92
CA THR A 217 -0.62 3.06 24.16
C THR A 217 0.51 3.14 23.14
N GLN A 218 1.42 2.18 23.04
CA GLN A 218 2.46 2.23 22.03
C GLN A 218 2.01 1.52 20.74
N SER A 219 1.32 2.26 19.88
CA SER A 219 0.88 1.80 18.55
C SER A 219 2.04 1.46 17.59
N GLY A 220 3.29 1.73 18.00
CA GLY A 220 4.48 1.54 17.17
C GLY A 220 4.58 2.54 16.04
N LYS A 221 5.72 2.49 15.33
CA LYS A 221 5.98 3.36 14.18
C LYS A 221 5.94 2.58 12.88
N GLU A 222 5.71 3.30 11.80
CA GLU A 222 5.68 2.77 10.45
C GLU A 222 6.47 3.68 9.51
N LYS A 223 7.23 3.07 8.60
CA LYS A 223 8.01 3.79 7.61
C LYS A 223 7.21 3.89 6.32
N ILE A 224 6.84 5.11 5.95
CA ILE A 224 6.14 5.42 4.70
C ILE A 224 7.18 5.91 3.69
N LYS A 225 7.11 5.40 2.46
CA LYS A 225 8.09 5.62 1.41
C LYS A 225 7.41 5.91 0.09
N VAL A 226 7.95 6.88 -0.65
CA VAL A 226 7.64 7.14 -2.05
C VAL A 226 8.92 6.98 -2.86
N SER A 227 8.85 6.19 -3.93
CA SER A 227 9.95 5.97 -4.87
C SER A 227 9.62 6.58 -6.21
N VAL A 228 10.60 7.23 -6.85
CA VAL A 228 10.46 7.76 -8.21
C VAL A 228 11.58 7.21 -9.08
N ASN A 229 11.20 6.48 -10.13
CA ASN A 229 12.10 6.06 -11.19
C ASN A 229 12.04 7.10 -12.31
N ALA A 230 13.19 7.67 -12.63
CA ALA A 230 13.30 8.71 -13.64
C ALA A 230 14.18 8.23 -14.81
N ARG A 231 13.76 8.58 -16.03
CA ARG A 231 14.61 8.50 -17.23
C ARG A 231 14.74 9.89 -17.81
N ILE A 232 15.99 10.31 -18.02
CA ILE A 232 16.32 11.61 -18.63
C ILE A 232 17.18 11.39 -19.87
N ALA A 233 17.02 12.27 -20.85
CA ALA A 233 17.94 12.38 -21.99
C ALA A 233 18.82 13.59 -21.78
N LEU A 234 20.12 13.41 -21.85
CA LEU A 234 21.12 14.47 -21.74
C LEU A 234 21.39 15.10 -23.10
N LEU A 235 21.50 16.41 -23.12
CA LEU A 235 21.70 17.21 -24.32
C LEU A 235 23.17 17.64 -24.41
N LYS A 236 23.84 17.29 -25.54
CA LYS A 236 25.24 17.66 -25.78
C LYS A 236 25.42 19.04 -26.37
N GLU A 237 24.62 19.44 -27.32
CA GLU A 237 24.59 20.75 -28.02
C GLU A 237 23.23 20.98 -28.67
#